data_53ca2f0b86a6c99c58cc78f396f7fa5a
#
_entry.id   53ca2f0b86a6c99c58cc78f396f7fa5a
#
_cell.length_a   1.000
_cell.length_b   1.000
_cell.length_c   1.000
_cell.angle_alpha   90.00
_cell.angle_beta   90.00
_cell.angle_gamma   90.00
#
_symmetry.space_group_name_H-M   'P 1'
#
loop_
_entity.id
_entity.type
_entity.pdbx_description
1 polymer ?
#
loop_
_entity_poly.entity_id
_entity_poly.type
_entity_poly.pdbx_seq_one_letter_code
_entity_poly.pdbx_strand_id
1 'polypeptide(L)'
;MPAVAPPPYPIPEPVVSQCVATASRTYGVPELVIRSILKVEGGQVGTMSRNTNGSFDLGPMQINTINLKIINKEYPFLTWRHITYNPCVNIMVGTWFLKSKIRNRGGVIWEGVGDYHSVTPSKRSVYLQRFLGHYNRLKKQYGFTPARVQFTQPAEPVQFAALSDERAVPTMPIPAMLARTSVSASTKDAG
;
A
#
# COMPACT_ATOMS: atom_id res chain seq x y z
N MET A 1 8.77 -18.78 -24.25
CA MET A 1 7.51 -18.02 -24.25
C MET A 1 7.51 -17.14 -23.00
N PRO A 2 7.19 -15.84 -23.06
CA PRO A 2 7.05 -15.04 -21.86
C PRO A 2 5.94 -15.62 -20.98
N ALA A 3 6.22 -15.81 -19.70
CA ALA A 3 5.23 -16.32 -18.77
C ALA A 3 4.05 -15.32 -18.68
N VAL A 4 2.85 -15.82 -18.93
CA VAL A 4 1.62 -15.01 -18.78
C VAL A 4 1.42 -14.76 -17.28
N ALA A 5 1.12 -13.51 -16.89
CA ALA A 5 0.81 -13.20 -15.51
C ALA A 5 -0.38 -14.02 -15.02
N PRO A 6 -0.31 -14.53 -13.79
CA PRO A 6 -1.48 -15.15 -13.19
C PRO A 6 -2.61 -14.13 -13.06
N PRO A 7 -3.89 -14.55 -13.19
CA PRO A 7 -5.00 -13.67 -12.94
C PRO A 7 -4.99 -13.18 -11.49
N PRO A 8 -5.54 -11.99 -11.20
CA PRO A 8 -5.65 -11.50 -9.83
C PRO A 8 -6.40 -12.48 -8.92
N TYR A 9 -5.92 -12.63 -7.69
CA TYR A 9 -6.53 -13.55 -6.70
C TYR A 9 -6.61 -12.90 -5.32
N PRO A 10 -7.61 -13.28 -4.49
CA PRO A 10 -7.77 -12.76 -3.14
C PRO A 10 -6.66 -13.28 -2.22
N ILE A 11 -6.29 -12.46 -1.24
CA ILE A 11 -5.33 -12.89 -0.21
C ILE A 11 -6.04 -13.84 0.76
N PRO A 12 -5.48 -15.05 1.04
CA PRO A 12 -6.00 -15.92 2.09
C PRO A 12 -5.98 -15.22 3.46
N GLU A 13 -7.05 -15.38 4.26
CA GLU A 13 -7.20 -14.68 5.54
C GLU A 13 -6.01 -14.88 6.53
N PRO A 14 -5.40 -16.06 6.66
CA PRO A 14 -4.22 -16.22 7.50
C PRO A 14 -3.06 -15.30 7.08
N VAL A 15 -2.85 -15.13 5.76
CA VAL A 15 -1.83 -14.23 5.20
C VAL A 15 -2.20 -12.77 5.46
N VAL A 16 -3.48 -12.39 5.27
CA VAL A 16 -3.96 -11.03 5.63
C VAL A 16 -3.65 -10.75 7.09
N SER A 17 -4.02 -11.68 7.99
CA SER A 17 -3.84 -11.51 9.43
C SER A 17 -2.37 -11.31 9.79
N GLN A 18 -1.47 -12.14 9.26
CA GLN A 18 -0.04 -12.03 9.50
C GLN A 18 0.54 -10.70 8.98
N CYS A 19 0.26 -10.34 7.72
CA CYS A 19 0.80 -9.13 7.10
C CYS A 19 0.27 -7.87 7.78
N VAL A 20 -1.04 -7.84 8.12
CA VAL A 20 -1.67 -6.71 8.80
C VAL A 20 -1.11 -6.55 10.21
N ALA A 21 -0.98 -7.64 10.99
CA ALA A 21 -0.39 -7.58 12.32
C ALA A 21 1.05 -7.05 12.29
N THR A 22 1.85 -7.49 11.30
CA THR A 22 3.22 -7.01 11.11
C THR A 22 3.23 -5.52 10.77
N ALA A 23 2.44 -5.07 9.80
CA ALA A 23 2.34 -3.67 9.40
C ALA A 23 1.84 -2.77 10.54
N SER A 24 0.85 -3.26 11.32
CA SER A 24 0.32 -2.55 12.49
C SER A 24 1.40 -2.31 13.55
N ARG A 25 2.17 -3.34 13.92
CA ARG A 25 3.27 -3.21 14.88
C ARG A 25 4.36 -2.28 14.37
N THR A 26 4.73 -2.38 13.09
CA THR A 26 5.80 -1.59 12.49
C THR A 26 5.48 -0.10 12.45
N TYR A 27 4.26 0.25 12.05
CA TYR A 27 3.91 1.65 11.78
C TYR A 27 3.00 2.27 12.85
N GLY A 28 2.56 1.50 13.83
CA GLY A 28 1.64 1.98 14.87
C GLY A 28 0.26 2.37 14.33
N VAL A 29 -0.18 1.73 13.25
CA VAL A 29 -1.53 1.93 12.69
C VAL A 29 -2.41 0.77 13.13
N PRO A 30 -3.62 1.02 13.72
CA PRO A 30 -4.48 -0.06 14.19
C PRO A 30 -4.85 -1.05 13.07
N GLU A 31 -4.81 -2.36 13.37
CA GLU A 31 -5.14 -3.42 12.40
C GLU A 31 -6.51 -3.23 11.75
N LEU A 32 -7.49 -2.81 12.53
CA LEU A 32 -8.85 -2.56 12.03
C LEU A 32 -8.87 -1.47 10.95
N VAL A 33 -8.02 -0.44 11.08
CA VAL A 33 -7.89 0.63 10.08
C VAL A 33 -7.27 0.05 8.80
N ILE A 34 -6.19 -0.73 8.91
CA ILE A 34 -5.52 -1.35 7.75
C ILE A 34 -6.48 -2.28 7.02
N ARG A 35 -7.17 -3.15 7.74
CA ARG A 35 -8.19 -4.07 7.18
C ARG A 35 -9.32 -3.32 6.50
N SER A 36 -9.74 -2.19 7.07
CA SER A 36 -10.80 -1.37 6.49
C SER A 36 -10.38 -0.75 5.16
N ILE A 37 -9.14 -0.29 5.05
CA ILE A 37 -8.58 0.20 3.78
C ILE A 37 -8.53 -0.93 2.75
N LEU A 38 -8.02 -2.12 3.11
CA LEU A 38 -8.03 -3.28 2.21
C LEU A 38 -9.42 -3.57 1.65
N LYS A 39 -10.46 -3.42 2.47
CA LYS A 39 -11.85 -3.64 2.02
C LYS A 39 -12.40 -2.52 1.13
N VAL A 40 -12.01 -1.26 1.39
CA VAL A 40 -12.45 -0.10 0.58
C VAL A 40 -11.76 -0.12 -0.79
N GLU A 41 -10.46 -0.40 -0.81
CA GLU A 41 -9.67 -0.44 -2.04
C GLU A 41 -10.08 -1.64 -2.92
N GLY A 42 -10.38 -2.78 -2.29
CA GLY A 42 -10.92 -3.97 -2.96
C GLY A 42 -9.96 -4.62 -3.96
N GLY A 43 -8.71 -4.20 -3.99
CA GLY A 43 -7.70 -4.79 -4.86
C GLY A 43 -7.32 -6.21 -4.45
N GLN A 44 -6.76 -6.96 -5.40
CA GLN A 44 -6.29 -8.33 -5.22
C GLN A 44 -4.79 -8.41 -5.53
N VAL A 45 -4.15 -9.50 -5.13
CA VAL A 45 -2.78 -9.79 -5.59
C VAL A 45 -2.77 -9.90 -7.10
N GLY A 46 -1.88 -9.19 -7.78
CA GLY A 46 -1.83 -9.16 -9.25
C GLY A 46 -2.70 -8.07 -9.90
N THR A 47 -3.54 -7.35 -9.11
CA THR A 47 -4.36 -6.25 -9.67
C THR A 47 -3.45 -5.10 -10.13
N MET A 48 -3.72 -4.60 -11.34
CA MET A 48 -3.14 -3.39 -11.93
C MET A 48 -4.26 -2.59 -12.60
N SER A 49 -4.86 -1.67 -11.87
CA SER A 49 -5.99 -0.84 -12.35
C SER A 49 -5.44 0.42 -13.04
N ARG A 50 -5.73 0.56 -14.34
CA ARG A 50 -5.27 1.72 -15.12
C ARG A 50 -6.14 2.94 -14.83
N ASN A 51 -5.51 4.07 -14.55
CA ASN A 51 -6.15 5.37 -14.39
C ASN A 51 -6.15 6.18 -15.69
N THR A 52 -7.03 7.17 -15.78
CA THR A 52 -7.18 8.05 -16.94
C THR A 52 -5.91 8.85 -17.25
N ASN A 53 -5.11 9.18 -16.24
CA ASN A 53 -3.82 9.87 -16.36
C ASN A 53 -2.66 8.95 -16.75
N GLY A 54 -2.94 7.68 -17.04
CA GLY A 54 -1.95 6.68 -17.43
C GLY A 54 -1.20 6.02 -16.27
N SER A 55 -1.43 6.41 -15.02
CA SER A 55 -0.91 5.70 -13.85
C SER A 55 -1.67 4.40 -13.60
N PHE A 56 -1.13 3.56 -12.72
CA PHE A 56 -1.77 2.32 -12.29
C PHE A 56 -1.88 2.28 -10.76
N ASP A 57 -2.96 1.69 -10.27
CA ASP A 57 -3.13 1.33 -8.87
C ASP A 57 -2.81 -0.16 -8.73
N LEU A 58 -1.89 -0.48 -7.80
CA LEU A 58 -1.24 -1.78 -7.70
C LEU A 58 -1.68 -2.55 -6.46
N GLY A 59 -2.09 -3.79 -6.68
CA GLY A 59 -2.30 -4.78 -5.64
C GLY A 59 -3.42 -4.48 -4.66
N PRO A 60 -3.46 -5.17 -3.49
CA PRO A 60 -4.56 -5.12 -2.54
C PRO A 60 -4.93 -3.75 -1.99
N MET A 61 -3.95 -2.91 -1.68
CA MET A 61 -4.16 -1.55 -1.16
C MET A 61 -4.14 -0.47 -2.25
N GLN A 62 -4.21 -0.85 -3.54
CA GLN A 62 -4.31 0.04 -4.70
C GLN A 62 -3.28 1.18 -4.67
N ILE A 63 -2.00 0.80 -4.53
CA ILE A 63 -0.89 1.76 -4.45
C ILE A 63 -0.61 2.35 -5.82
N ASN A 64 -0.82 3.66 -5.96
CA ASN A 64 -0.63 4.33 -7.25
C ASN A 64 0.84 4.42 -7.65
N THR A 65 1.14 4.12 -8.92
CA THR A 65 2.50 4.15 -9.49
C THR A 65 3.17 5.53 -9.43
N ILE A 66 2.39 6.61 -9.33
CA ILE A 66 2.93 7.96 -9.11
C ILE A 66 3.76 8.01 -7.82
N ASN A 67 3.40 7.21 -6.82
CA ASN A 67 4.08 7.17 -5.53
C ASN A 67 5.39 6.35 -5.55
N LEU A 68 5.70 5.61 -6.62
CA LEU A 68 6.90 4.77 -6.71
C LEU A 68 8.18 5.59 -6.46
N LYS A 69 8.25 6.84 -6.96
CA LYS A 69 9.41 7.70 -6.71
C LYS A 69 9.64 7.97 -5.23
N ILE A 70 8.58 8.15 -4.44
CA ILE A 70 8.67 8.39 -3.00
C ILE A 70 8.97 7.08 -2.28
N ILE A 71 8.32 5.98 -2.70
CA ILE A 71 8.54 4.65 -2.15
C ILE A 71 10.00 4.23 -2.35
N ASN A 72 10.56 4.42 -3.54
CA ASN A 72 11.93 4.04 -3.85
C ASN A 72 13.00 4.91 -3.16
N LYS A 73 12.65 6.10 -2.66
CA LYS A 73 13.57 6.85 -1.78
C LYS A 73 13.74 6.17 -0.43
N GLU A 74 12.67 5.60 0.11
CA GLU A 74 12.68 4.90 1.39
C GLU A 74 13.10 3.43 1.25
N TYR A 75 12.64 2.79 0.18
CA TYR A 75 12.86 1.37 -0.12
C TYR A 75 13.40 1.19 -1.54
N PRO A 76 14.70 1.45 -1.79
CA PRO A 76 15.27 1.48 -3.15
C PRO A 76 15.15 0.17 -3.94
N PHE A 77 15.06 -0.97 -3.24
CA PHE A 77 14.95 -2.31 -3.84
C PHE A 77 13.53 -2.70 -4.24
N LEU A 78 12.49 -1.93 -3.80
CA LEU A 78 11.12 -2.25 -4.14
C LEU A 78 10.79 -1.84 -5.58
N THR A 79 10.25 -2.78 -6.33
CA THR A 79 9.74 -2.57 -7.67
C THR A 79 8.21 -2.61 -7.68
N TRP A 80 7.60 -2.14 -8.75
CA TRP A 80 6.16 -2.27 -8.96
C TRP A 80 5.70 -3.74 -8.90
N ARG A 81 6.54 -4.70 -9.31
CA ARG A 81 6.24 -6.14 -9.24
C ARG A 81 6.09 -6.60 -7.79
N HIS A 82 7.02 -6.24 -6.92
CA HIS A 82 6.92 -6.55 -5.49
C HIS A 82 5.61 -6.03 -4.90
N ILE A 83 5.24 -4.78 -5.24
CA ILE A 83 4.00 -4.16 -4.77
C ILE A 83 2.76 -4.86 -5.33
N THR A 84 2.78 -5.30 -6.58
CA THR A 84 1.63 -5.93 -7.23
C THR A 84 1.40 -7.37 -6.78
N TYR A 85 2.47 -8.16 -6.65
CA TYR A 85 2.37 -9.62 -6.50
C TYR A 85 2.70 -10.14 -5.11
N ASN A 86 3.31 -9.33 -4.23
CA ASN A 86 3.55 -9.74 -2.85
C ASN A 86 2.57 -9.03 -1.91
N PRO A 87 1.59 -9.77 -1.32
CA PRO A 87 0.57 -9.18 -0.48
C PRO A 87 1.14 -8.50 0.77
N CYS A 88 2.16 -9.08 1.41
CA CYS A 88 2.75 -8.47 2.60
C CYS A 88 3.52 -7.19 2.26
N VAL A 89 4.25 -7.16 1.16
CA VAL A 89 4.90 -5.93 0.68
C VAL A 89 3.87 -4.85 0.39
N ASN A 90 2.79 -5.19 -0.29
CA ASN A 90 1.72 -4.24 -0.60
C ASN A 90 1.10 -3.65 0.67
N ILE A 91 0.75 -4.49 1.65
CA ILE A 91 0.17 -4.07 2.93
C ILE A 91 1.16 -3.23 3.73
N MET A 92 2.44 -3.60 3.77
CA MET A 92 3.49 -2.82 4.45
C MET A 92 3.65 -1.43 3.83
N VAL A 93 3.80 -1.36 2.50
CA VAL A 93 3.96 -0.09 1.78
C VAL A 93 2.71 0.80 1.91
N GLY A 94 1.52 0.22 1.76
CA GLY A 94 0.26 0.93 1.93
C GLY A 94 0.09 1.49 3.35
N THR A 95 0.48 0.72 4.37
CA THR A 95 0.43 1.16 5.76
C THR A 95 1.47 2.24 6.05
N TRP A 96 2.69 2.12 5.53
CA TRP A 96 3.70 3.17 5.59
C TRP A 96 3.19 4.48 4.97
N PHE A 97 2.59 4.40 3.78
CA PHE A 97 2.01 5.56 3.10
C PHE A 97 0.89 6.20 3.93
N LEU A 98 -0.03 5.39 4.47
CA LEU A 98 -1.07 5.85 5.39
C LEU A 98 -0.47 6.52 6.63
N LYS A 99 0.57 5.94 7.24
CA LYS A 99 1.26 6.54 8.39
C LYS A 99 1.82 7.92 8.07
N SER A 100 2.37 8.10 6.86
CA SER A 100 2.84 9.40 6.41
C SER A 100 1.70 10.43 6.33
N LYS A 101 0.51 10.03 5.83
CA LYS A 101 -0.68 10.88 5.78
C LYS A 101 -1.19 11.25 7.18
N ILE A 102 -1.24 10.28 8.09
CA ILE A 102 -1.62 10.51 9.49
C ILE A 102 -0.67 11.52 10.15
N ARG A 103 0.65 11.34 9.97
CA ARG A 103 1.66 12.25 10.48
C ARG A 103 1.48 13.68 9.96
N ASN A 104 1.22 13.84 8.67
CA ASN A 104 0.98 15.14 8.03
C ASN A 104 -0.29 15.84 8.53
N ARG A 105 -1.16 15.12 9.21
CA ARG A 105 -2.39 15.61 9.87
C ARG A 105 -2.28 15.63 11.40
N GLY A 106 -1.08 15.83 11.94
CA GLY A 106 -0.88 15.94 13.39
C GLY A 106 -1.21 14.67 14.17
N GLY A 107 -1.18 13.50 13.54
CA GLY A 107 -1.51 12.21 14.17
C GLY A 107 -3.00 11.83 14.13
N VAL A 108 -3.86 12.66 13.54
CA VAL A 108 -5.30 12.38 13.45
C VAL A 108 -5.56 11.31 12.40
N ILE A 109 -5.90 10.10 12.86
CA ILE A 109 -6.04 8.90 12.00
C ILE A 109 -7.06 9.13 10.88
N TRP A 110 -8.26 9.64 11.21
CA TRP A 110 -9.34 9.82 10.24
C TRP A 110 -8.99 10.82 9.14
N GLU A 111 -8.21 11.84 9.51
CA GLU A 111 -7.70 12.81 8.55
C GLU A 111 -6.71 12.15 7.58
N GLY A 112 -5.80 11.34 8.11
CA GLY A 112 -4.86 10.57 7.30
C GLY A 112 -5.53 9.53 6.40
N VAL A 113 -6.56 8.84 6.90
CA VAL A 113 -7.38 7.89 6.11
C VAL A 113 -8.05 8.61 4.94
N GLY A 114 -8.63 9.78 5.15
CA GLY A 114 -9.21 10.57 4.06
C GLY A 114 -8.18 10.94 3.00
N ASP A 115 -7.00 11.38 3.43
CA ASP A 115 -5.89 11.80 2.55
C ASP A 115 -5.17 10.62 1.88
N TYR A 116 -5.38 9.40 2.34
CA TYR A 116 -4.88 8.20 1.67
C TYR A 116 -5.39 8.12 0.24
N HIS A 117 -6.68 8.36 0.05
CA HIS A 117 -7.32 8.35 -1.26
C HIS A 117 -7.15 9.69 -2.00
N SER A 118 -7.47 10.80 -1.34
CA SER A 118 -7.40 12.12 -1.98
C SER A 118 -7.43 13.25 -0.95
N VAL A 119 -6.69 14.32 -1.22
CA VAL A 119 -6.79 15.57 -0.44
C VAL A 119 -7.95 16.46 -0.92
N THR A 120 -8.58 16.14 -2.05
CA THR A 120 -9.74 16.89 -2.58
C THR A 120 -10.96 16.65 -1.66
N PRO A 121 -11.56 17.68 -1.06
CA PRO A 121 -12.59 17.54 -0.03
C PRO A 121 -13.77 16.64 -0.42
N SER A 122 -14.33 16.79 -1.62
CA SER A 122 -15.45 15.97 -2.09
C SER A 122 -15.09 14.50 -2.24
N LYS A 123 -13.95 14.18 -2.85
CA LYS A 123 -13.46 12.80 -3.01
C LYS A 123 -13.15 12.18 -1.65
N ARG A 124 -12.52 12.96 -0.78
CA ARG A 124 -12.18 12.57 0.58
C ARG A 124 -13.41 12.19 1.40
N SER A 125 -14.47 13.01 1.37
CA SER A 125 -15.73 12.73 2.08
C SER A 125 -16.37 11.42 1.62
N VAL A 126 -16.49 11.19 0.32
CA VAL A 126 -17.06 9.96 -0.23
C VAL A 126 -16.23 8.74 0.18
N TYR A 127 -14.89 8.85 0.14
CA TYR A 127 -14.01 7.78 0.57
C TYR A 127 -14.19 7.45 2.06
N LEU A 128 -14.22 8.47 2.93
CA LEU A 128 -14.42 8.28 4.36
C LEU A 128 -15.76 7.63 4.70
N GLN A 129 -16.84 7.96 4.01
CA GLN A 129 -18.14 7.30 4.21
C GLN A 129 -18.05 5.80 3.89
N ARG A 130 -17.43 5.44 2.76
CA ARG A 130 -17.21 4.03 2.37
C ARG A 130 -16.32 3.31 3.38
N PHE A 131 -15.23 3.97 3.79
CA PHE A 131 -14.31 3.44 4.80
C PHE A 131 -15.04 3.14 6.12
N LEU A 132 -15.81 4.10 6.67
CA LEU A 132 -16.56 3.93 7.91
C LEU A 132 -17.57 2.80 7.84
N GLY A 133 -18.20 2.60 6.68
CA GLY A 133 -19.07 1.44 6.44
C GLY A 133 -18.34 0.10 6.62
N HIS A 134 -17.13 -0.04 6.07
CA HIS A 134 -16.31 -1.24 6.24
C HIS A 134 -15.77 -1.35 7.67
N TYR A 135 -15.27 -0.25 8.23
CA TYR A 135 -14.75 -0.20 9.59
C TYR A 135 -15.78 -0.68 10.62
N ASN A 136 -17.01 -0.18 10.55
CA ASN A 136 -18.08 -0.57 11.48
C ASN A 136 -18.48 -2.05 11.33
N ARG A 137 -18.50 -2.58 10.10
CA ARG A 137 -18.77 -4.03 9.87
C ARG A 137 -17.67 -4.90 10.46
N LEU A 138 -16.42 -4.57 10.20
CA LEU A 138 -15.26 -5.30 10.73
C LEU A 138 -15.16 -5.19 12.25
N LYS A 139 -15.46 -4.01 12.83
CA LYS A 139 -15.52 -3.82 14.27
C LYS A 139 -16.50 -4.77 14.95
N LYS A 140 -17.70 -4.93 14.36
CA LYS A 140 -18.70 -5.89 14.86
C LYS A 140 -18.22 -7.34 14.69
N GLN A 141 -17.64 -7.67 13.54
CA GLN A 141 -17.20 -9.03 13.23
C GLN A 141 -16.08 -9.53 14.14
N TYR A 142 -15.10 -8.67 14.44
CA TYR A 142 -13.91 -9.05 15.21
C TYR A 142 -13.99 -8.70 16.70
N GLY A 143 -15.06 -8.05 17.15
CA GLY A 143 -15.23 -7.66 18.55
C GLY A 143 -14.14 -6.72 19.08
N PHE A 144 -13.53 -5.94 18.19
CA PHE A 144 -12.46 -5.01 18.59
C PHE A 144 -12.97 -3.99 19.62
N THR A 145 -12.59 -4.16 20.86
CA THR A 145 -12.60 -3.08 21.84
C THR A 145 -11.48 -2.11 21.42
N PRO A 146 -11.70 -0.79 21.41
CA PRO A 146 -10.65 0.15 21.04
C PRO A 146 -9.51 0.05 22.07
N ALA A 147 -8.44 -0.64 21.71
CA ALA A 147 -7.20 -0.55 22.47
C ALA A 147 -6.73 0.91 22.34
N ARG A 148 -6.47 1.52 23.49
CA ARG A 148 -5.87 2.86 23.57
C ARG A 148 -4.54 2.80 22.85
N VAL A 149 -4.46 3.38 21.64
CA VAL A 149 -3.22 3.38 20.86
C VAL A 149 -2.23 4.28 21.58
N GLN A 150 -1.31 3.68 22.33
CA GLN A 150 -0.10 4.38 22.75
C GLN A 150 0.84 4.38 21.55
N PHE A 151 1.14 5.55 21.03
CA PHE A 151 2.20 5.72 20.03
C PHE A 151 3.55 5.53 20.75
N THR A 152 3.99 4.29 20.88
CA THR A 152 5.38 3.99 21.21
C THR A 152 6.27 4.35 20.01
N GLN A 153 7.49 4.78 20.30
CA GLN A 153 8.50 5.17 19.29
C GLN A 153 8.65 4.15 18.16
N PRO A 154 9.08 4.58 16.96
CA PRO A 154 9.18 3.69 15.81
C PRO A 154 10.03 2.47 16.16
N ALA A 155 9.47 1.29 15.92
CA ALA A 155 10.26 0.07 15.89
C ALA A 155 11.34 0.21 14.81
N GLU A 156 12.50 -0.42 15.04
CA GLU A 156 13.61 -0.56 14.10
C GLU A 156 13.09 -0.83 12.66
N PRO A 157 13.76 -0.31 11.63
CA PRO A 157 13.33 -0.51 10.25
C PRO A 157 13.21 -1.99 9.96
N VAL A 158 12.03 -2.41 9.53
CA VAL A 158 11.78 -3.81 9.14
C VAL A 158 12.71 -4.15 8.00
N GLN A 159 13.53 -5.18 8.21
CA GLN A 159 14.35 -5.73 7.14
C GLN A 159 13.44 -6.43 6.13
N PHE A 160 13.10 -5.74 5.05
CA PHE A 160 12.37 -6.30 3.90
C PHE A 160 13.14 -7.42 3.18
N ALA A 161 14.42 -7.62 3.52
CA ALA A 161 15.27 -8.65 2.93
C ALA A 161 14.67 -10.07 2.98
N ALA A 162 13.89 -10.38 4.01
CA ALA A 162 13.20 -11.66 4.14
C ALA A 162 11.95 -11.79 3.24
N LEU A 163 11.48 -10.69 2.62
CA LEU A 163 10.31 -10.67 1.75
C LEU A 163 10.68 -10.61 0.25
N SER A 164 11.97 -10.52 -0.06
CA SER A 164 12.49 -10.34 -1.41
C SER A 164 12.89 -11.66 -2.09
N ASP A 165 12.09 -12.73 -1.94
CA ASP A 165 12.29 -13.90 -2.79
C ASP A 165 11.83 -13.57 -4.22
N GLU A 166 12.77 -13.07 -5.03
CA GLU A 166 12.55 -12.72 -6.44
C GLU A 166 12.02 -13.91 -7.26
N ARG A 167 12.21 -15.14 -6.78
CA ARG A 167 11.74 -16.36 -7.42
C ARG A 167 10.23 -16.52 -7.39
N ALA A 168 9.54 -15.84 -6.47
CA ALA A 168 8.07 -15.84 -6.39
C ALA A 168 7.41 -14.76 -7.27
N VAL A 169 8.20 -13.88 -7.90
CA VAL A 169 7.66 -12.81 -8.76
C VAL A 169 7.69 -13.27 -10.22
N PRO A 170 6.54 -13.41 -10.90
CA PRO A 170 6.52 -13.79 -12.32
C PRO A 170 7.36 -12.82 -13.17
N THR A 171 8.23 -13.34 -14.02
CA THR A 171 8.97 -12.57 -15.02
C THR A 171 8.01 -12.08 -16.10
N MET A 172 7.44 -10.89 -15.89
CA MET A 172 6.53 -10.26 -16.86
C MET A 172 7.22 -9.16 -17.64
N PRO A 173 6.89 -8.95 -18.91
CA PRO A 173 7.33 -7.78 -19.64
C PRO A 173 6.78 -6.53 -18.92
N ILE A 174 7.65 -5.57 -18.66
CA ILE A 174 7.27 -4.27 -18.11
C ILE A 174 6.40 -3.58 -19.15
N PRO A 175 5.15 -3.18 -18.83
CA PRO A 175 4.41 -2.31 -19.73
C PRO A 175 5.26 -1.08 -20.06
N ALA A 176 5.38 -0.73 -21.34
CA ALA A 176 6.26 0.34 -21.83
C ALA A 176 6.11 1.68 -21.09
N MET A 177 4.92 1.94 -20.53
CA MET A 177 4.65 3.12 -19.70
C MET A 177 5.30 3.10 -18.32
N LEU A 178 5.56 1.92 -17.75
CA LEU A 178 6.24 1.79 -16.45
C LEU A 178 7.77 1.78 -16.59
N ALA A 179 8.27 1.47 -17.79
CA ALA A 179 9.71 1.50 -18.09
C ALA A 179 10.28 2.93 -18.15
N ARG A 180 9.44 3.94 -18.41
CA ARG A 180 9.89 5.34 -18.55
C ARG A 180 10.14 6.08 -17.24
N THR A 181 9.82 5.50 -16.09
CA THR A 181 10.05 6.13 -14.78
C THR A 181 11.42 5.83 -14.19
N SER A 182 12.27 5.07 -14.89
CA SER A 182 13.59 4.66 -14.39
C SER A 182 14.78 5.29 -15.12
N VAL A 183 14.63 6.35 -15.89
CA VAL A 183 15.78 7.05 -16.49
C VAL A 183 15.52 8.54 -16.61
N SER A 184 16.26 9.34 -15.87
CA SER A 184 17.15 10.39 -16.38
C SER A 184 17.83 11.08 -15.20
N ALA A 185 18.91 10.51 -14.71
CA ALA A 185 20.01 11.31 -14.17
C ALA A 185 20.89 11.67 -15.38
N SER A 186 20.53 12.72 -16.11
CA SER A 186 21.42 13.33 -17.09
C SER A 186 22.41 14.18 -16.32
N THR A 187 23.63 13.71 -16.20
CA THR A 187 24.81 14.52 -15.96
C THR A 187 24.88 15.62 -17.03
N LYS A 188 24.64 16.87 -16.64
CA LYS A 188 25.18 18.02 -17.35
C LYS A 188 26.52 18.34 -16.72
N ASP A 189 27.58 17.88 -17.38
CA ASP A 189 28.92 18.43 -17.22
C ASP A 189 28.92 19.87 -17.66
N ALA A 190 29.56 20.67 -16.83
CA ALA A 190 29.88 22.06 -17.10
C ALA A 190 30.95 22.15 -18.18
N GLY A 191 30.77 23.03 -19.12
CA GLY A 191 31.75 23.63 -19.96
C GLY A 191 31.52 25.14 -19.97
#